data_f6cba6a2b1fcc8b8b722311083bc3ab5
#
_entry.id   f6cba6a2b1fcc8b8b722311083bc3ab5
#
_cell.length_a   1.000
_cell.length_b   1.000
_cell.length_c   1.000
_cell.angle_alpha   90.00
_cell.angle_beta   90.00
_cell.angle_gamma   90.00
#
_symmetry.space_group_name_H-M   'P 1'
#
loop_
_entity.id
_entity.type
_entity.pdbx_description
1 polymer ?
#
loop_
_entity_poly.entity_id
_entity_poly.type
_entity_poly.pdbx_seq_one_letter_code
_entity_poly.pdbx_strand_id
1 'polypeptide(L)'
;MFIGFDYGTANCSVAVMRDGKPQLLKMENDSTLLPSMLCAPTREAVSEWLYRHHDVPADDDETQALLRRAIRYNREEDIDVTAKSVQFGLSSLAQYIDDPEEVWFVKSPKSFLGASGLKPQQVALLEDLVCAMMLHIRQQAQAQLPEAITQAVIGRPINFQGLGGDEANTQAQGILERAAKRAGFKDVVFQYEPVAAGLDYEATLQEEKRVLVVDIGGGTRLTVHCC
;
A
#
# COMPACT_ATOMS: atom_id res chain seq x y z
N MET A 1 -2.28 -6.86 -17.83
CA MET A 1 -0.93 -6.28 -17.78
C MET A 1 -0.33 -6.43 -16.38
N PHE A 2 0.99 -6.75 -16.32
CA PHE A 2 1.78 -6.74 -15.08
C PHE A 2 2.34 -5.35 -14.79
N ILE A 3 2.39 -5.00 -13.51
CA ILE A 3 3.14 -3.84 -13.01
C ILE A 3 4.15 -4.27 -11.94
N GLY A 4 5.26 -3.55 -11.84
CA GLY A 4 6.10 -3.54 -10.64
C GLY A 4 5.55 -2.50 -9.68
N PHE A 5 5.33 -2.88 -8.42
CA PHE A 5 4.71 -2.03 -7.42
C PHE A 5 5.57 -1.99 -6.14
N ASP A 6 6.26 -0.91 -5.95
CA ASP A 6 6.92 -0.61 -4.68
C ASP A 6 5.91 0.04 -3.72
N TYR A 7 5.39 -0.76 -2.80
CA TYR A 7 4.55 -0.29 -1.70
C TYR A 7 5.45 0.02 -0.50
N GLY A 8 6.11 1.18 -0.55
CA GLY A 8 7.11 1.57 0.45
C GLY A 8 6.51 2.16 1.73
N THR A 9 7.31 2.23 2.79
CA THR A 9 6.94 2.84 4.07
C THR A 9 6.81 4.36 3.96
N ALA A 10 7.71 5.00 3.23
CA ALA A 10 7.73 6.45 3.05
C ALA A 10 6.99 6.89 1.78
N ASN A 11 7.25 6.21 0.68
CA ASN A 11 6.68 6.50 -0.63
C ASN A 11 6.32 5.20 -1.34
N CYS A 12 5.36 5.29 -2.25
CA CYS A 12 4.97 4.23 -3.17
C CYS A 12 5.30 4.65 -4.61
N SER A 13 5.63 3.68 -5.46
CA SER A 13 5.85 3.89 -6.89
C SER A 13 5.38 2.70 -7.72
N VAL A 14 5.11 2.95 -8.99
CA VAL A 14 4.71 1.92 -9.95
C VAL A 14 5.56 2.03 -11.20
N ALA A 15 6.00 0.87 -11.71
CA ALA A 15 6.71 0.77 -12.98
C ALA A 15 6.03 -0.25 -13.91
N VAL A 16 6.17 -0.02 -15.20
CA VAL A 16 5.82 -0.95 -16.27
C VAL A 16 7.02 -1.22 -17.16
N MET A 17 7.06 -2.40 -17.76
CA MET A 17 8.10 -2.70 -18.77
C MET A 17 7.66 -2.12 -20.12
N ARG A 18 8.48 -1.23 -20.70
CA ARG A 18 8.35 -0.72 -22.07
C ARG A 18 9.67 -0.91 -22.81
N ASP A 19 9.61 -1.55 -23.96
CA ASP A 19 10.78 -1.82 -24.79
C ASP A 19 11.96 -2.47 -24.02
N GLY A 20 11.62 -3.41 -23.12
CA GLY A 20 12.59 -4.12 -22.30
C GLY A 20 13.21 -3.32 -21.14
N LYS A 21 12.69 -2.12 -20.86
CA LYS A 21 13.17 -1.26 -19.77
C LYS A 21 12.04 -0.89 -18.81
N PRO A 22 12.33 -0.80 -17.49
CA PRO A 22 11.34 -0.32 -16.53
C PRO A 22 11.10 1.19 -16.73
N GLN A 23 9.84 1.58 -16.76
CA GLN A 23 9.39 2.97 -16.82
C GLN A 23 8.49 3.27 -15.64
N LEU A 24 8.88 4.22 -14.80
CA LEU A 24 8.05 4.70 -13.69
C LEU A 24 6.85 5.48 -14.22
N LEU A 25 5.70 5.26 -13.61
CA LEU A 25 4.47 5.98 -13.87
C LEU A 25 4.35 7.19 -12.94
N LYS A 26 3.64 8.22 -13.39
CA LYS A 26 3.34 9.39 -12.56
C LYS A 26 2.28 9.03 -11.53
N MET A 27 2.50 9.40 -10.28
CA MET A 27 1.59 9.09 -9.17
C MET A 27 0.86 10.32 -8.65
N GLU A 28 1.57 11.42 -8.39
CA GLU A 28 0.98 12.64 -7.86
C GLU A 28 1.76 13.87 -8.36
N ASN A 29 1.06 14.91 -8.85
CA ASN A 29 1.65 16.20 -9.27
C ASN A 29 2.89 16.05 -10.17
N ASP A 30 2.82 15.17 -11.18
CA ASP A 30 3.95 14.79 -12.06
C ASP A 30 5.10 14.03 -11.39
N SER A 31 5.05 13.80 -10.08
CA SER A 31 5.99 12.94 -9.37
C SER A 31 5.72 11.46 -9.66
N THR A 32 6.78 10.66 -9.77
CA THR A 32 6.69 9.20 -9.84
C THR A 32 6.53 8.56 -8.46
N LEU A 33 6.56 9.36 -7.39
CA LEU A 33 6.39 8.93 -6.02
C LEU A 33 5.07 9.47 -5.45
N LEU A 34 4.36 8.62 -4.73
CA LEU A 34 3.23 8.97 -3.89
C LEU A 34 3.64 8.79 -2.42
N PRO A 35 3.62 9.83 -1.59
CA PRO A 35 3.85 9.66 -0.16
C PRO A 35 2.89 8.66 0.46
N SER A 36 3.41 7.76 1.28
CA SER A 36 2.66 6.64 1.88
C SER A 36 1.84 7.13 3.07
N MET A 37 0.80 7.92 2.77
CA MET A 37 -0.10 8.50 3.75
C MET A 37 -1.50 8.69 3.18
N LEU A 38 -2.48 8.71 4.07
CA LEU A 38 -3.88 8.99 3.76
C LEU A 38 -4.56 9.71 4.92
N CYS A 39 -5.65 10.40 4.63
CA CYS A 39 -6.56 10.92 5.65
C CYS A 39 -8.02 10.67 5.26
N ALA A 40 -8.88 10.70 6.27
CA ALA A 40 -10.32 10.60 6.15
C ALA A 40 -10.98 11.34 7.33
N PRO A 41 -12.28 11.66 7.30
CA PRO A 41 -12.96 12.25 8.46
C PRO A 41 -12.84 11.36 9.72
N THR A 42 -12.94 10.04 9.53
CA THR A 42 -12.73 9.03 10.58
C THR A 42 -12.04 7.79 10.00
N ARG A 43 -11.52 6.92 10.85
CA ARG A 43 -11.00 5.62 10.39
C ARG A 43 -12.12 4.73 9.81
N GLU A 44 -13.32 4.87 10.35
CA GLU A 44 -14.53 4.17 9.91
C GLU A 44 -14.95 4.60 8.51
N ALA A 45 -14.72 5.86 8.14
CA ALA A 45 -14.99 6.38 6.82
C ALA A 45 -14.20 5.66 5.72
N VAL A 46 -13.00 5.16 6.00
CA VAL A 46 -12.19 4.42 5.01
C VAL A 46 -12.88 3.11 4.59
N SER A 47 -13.37 2.32 5.57
CA SER A 47 -14.05 1.05 5.28
C SER A 47 -15.36 1.28 4.50
N GLU A 48 -16.13 2.29 4.87
CA GLU A 48 -17.38 2.64 4.18
C GLU A 48 -17.12 3.19 2.77
N TRP A 49 -16.07 4.01 2.60
CA TRP A 49 -15.64 4.56 1.32
C TRP A 49 -15.23 3.46 0.32
N LEU A 50 -14.45 2.46 0.76
CA LEU A 50 -14.09 1.31 -0.06
C LEU A 50 -15.33 0.57 -0.58
N TYR A 51 -16.30 0.34 0.30
CA TYR A 51 -17.52 -0.39 -0.05
C TYR A 51 -18.46 0.43 -0.94
N ARG A 52 -18.79 1.67 -0.55
CA ARG A 52 -19.83 2.46 -1.24
C ARG A 52 -19.38 3.08 -2.55
N HIS A 53 -18.12 3.48 -2.64
CA HIS A 53 -17.63 4.27 -3.77
C HIS A 53 -16.69 3.50 -4.69
N HIS A 54 -16.25 2.31 -4.28
CA HIS A 54 -15.30 1.53 -5.06
C HIS A 54 -15.68 0.06 -5.20
N ASP A 55 -16.86 -0.35 -4.72
CA ASP A 55 -17.38 -1.71 -4.80
C ASP A 55 -16.39 -2.77 -4.27
N VAL A 56 -15.54 -2.37 -3.30
CA VAL A 56 -14.60 -3.30 -2.69
C VAL A 56 -15.36 -4.20 -1.72
N PRO A 57 -15.34 -5.54 -1.94
CA PRO A 57 -16.13 -6.44 -1.12
C PRO A 57 -15.53 -6.59 0.28
N ALA A 58 -16.41 -6.88 1.25
CA ALA A 58 -16.05 -7.40 2.55
C ALA A 58 -16.28 -8.93 2.51
N ASP A 59 -15.21 -9.69 2.23
CA ASP A 59 -15.32 -11.09 1.82
C ASP A 59 -15.33 -12.08 2.99
N ASP A 60 -14.88 -11.64 4.17
CA ASP A 60 -14.83 -12.46 5.39
C ASP A 60 -15.64 -11.86 6.54
N ASP A 61 -15.85 -12.64 7.59
CA ASP A 61 -16.66 -12.25 8.75
C ASP A 61 -16.10 -11.01 9.47
N GLU A 62 -14.78 -10.87 9.55
CA GLU A 62 -14.12 -9.78 10.25
C GLU A 62 -14.24 -8.46 9.47
N THR A 63 -14.01 -8.48 8.16
CA THR A 63 -14.18 -7.30 7.30
C THR A 63 -15.64 -6.89 7.20
N GLN A 64 -16.57 -7.85 7.16
CA GLN A 64 -18.02 -7.57 7.23
C GLN A 64 -18.43 -6.96 8.57
N ALA A 65 -17.89 -7.47 9.69
CA ALA A 65 -18.18 -6.93 11.01
C ALA A 65 -17.59 -5.52 11.16
N LEU A 66 -16.39 -5.28 10.63
CA LEU A 66 -15.76 -3.96 10.60
C LEU A 66 -16.63 -2.98 9.80
N LEU A 67 -17.03 -3.34 8.58
CA LEU A 67 -17.86 -2.50 7.72
C LEU A 67 -19.21 -2.14 8.35
N ARG A 68 -19.94 -3.13 8.92
CA ARG A 68 -21.21 -2.89 9.61
C ARG A 68 -21.06 -1.90 10.76
N ARG A 69 -19.97 -2.01 11.52
CA ARG A 69 -19.66 -1.09 12.62
C ARG A 69 -19.30 0.29 12.09
N ALA A 70 -18.51 0.36 11.01
CA ALA A 70 -18.12 1.61 10.39
C ALA A 70 -19.32 2.41 9.87
N ILE A 71 -20.21 1.78 9.12
CA ILE A 71 -21.43 2.41 8.61
C ILE A 71 -22.33 2.91 9.75
N ARG A 72 -22.47 2.11 10.82
CA ARG A 72 -23.25 2.53 11.98
C ARG A 72 -22.64 3.73 12.68
N TYR A 73 -21.32 3.71 12.94
CA TYR A 73 -20.60 4.79 13.58
C TYR A 73 -20.73 6.09 12.78
N ASN A 74 -20.42 6.07 11.48
CA ASN A 74 -20.48 7.26 10.64
C ASN A 74 -21.90 7.87 10.61
N ARG A 75 -22.94 7.02 10.62
CA ARG A 75 -24.32 7.48 10.70
C ARG A 75 -24.67 8.09 12.07
N GLU A 76 -24.19 7.51 13.18
CA GLU A 76 -24.41 8.00 14.53
C GLU A 76 -23.70 9.34 14.77
N GLU A 77 -22.54 9.54 14.14
CA GLU A 77 -21.75 10.78 14.23
C GLU A 77 -22.06 11.78 13.10
N ASP A 78 -23.10 11.54 12.31
CA ASP A 78 -23.53 12.39 11.17
C ASP A 78 -22.42 12.66 10.14
N ILE A 79 -21.56 11.68 9.90
CA ILE A 79 -20.46 11.75 8.93
C ILE A 79 -20.95 11.32 7.56
N ASP A 80 -20.96 12.26 6.61
CA ASP A 80 -21.25 11.98 5.20
C ASP A 80 -20.01 11.47 4.48
N VAL A 81 -20.01 10.17 4.14
CA VAL A 81 -18.91 9.54 3.40
C VAL A 81 -19.17 9.65 1.91
N THR A 82 -18.43 10.54 1.27
CA THR A 82 -18.47 10.80 -0.19
C THR A 82 -17.30 10.15 -0.92
N ALA A 83 -17.32 10.14 -2.25
CA ALA A 83 -16.19 9.66 -3.06
C ALA A 83 -14.87 10.41 -2.78
N LYS A 84 -14.92 11.62 -2.23
CA LYS A 84 -13.76 12.45 -1.89
C LYS A 84 -13.36 12.40 -0.41
N SER A 85 -14.04 11.62 0.40
CA SER A 85 -13.78 11.56 1.86
C SER A 85 -12.41 11.00 2.22
N VAL A 86 -11.80 10.20 1.35
CA VAL A 86 -10.44 9.69 1.57
C VAL A 86 -9.47 10.39 0.63
N GLN A 87 -8.44 11.00 1.20
CA GLN A 87 -7.36 11.66 0.47
C GLN A 87 -6.04 10.92 0.66
N PHE A 88 -5.13 11.06 -0.31
CA PHE A 88 -3.87 10.32 -0.33
C PHE A 88 -2.69 11.26 -0.60
N GLY A 89 -1.47 10.81 -0.26
CA GLY A 89 -0.24 11.53 -0.58
C GLY A 89 -0.21 12.96 -0.03
N LEU A 90 0.29 13.89 -0.80
CA LEU A 90 0.42 15.31 -0.40
C LEU A 90 -0.95 15.96 -0.16
N SER A 91 -1.98 15.53 -0.87
CA SER A 91 -3.34 16.04 -0.64
C SER A 91 -3.85 15.69 0.76
N SER A 92 -3.54 14.49 1.26
CA SER A 92 -3.90 14.10 2.63
C SER A 92 -3.11 14.89 3.68
N LEU A 93 -1.83 15.16 3.40
CA LEU A 93 -1.00 15.98 4.29
C LEU A 93 -1.49 17.42 4.33
N ALA A 94 -1.84 17.99 3.18
CA ALA A 94 -2.37 19.36 3.10
C ALA A 94 -3.66 19.50 3.91
N GLN A 95 -4.58 18.55 3.77
CA GLN A 95 -5.84 18.57 4.54
C GLN A 95 -5.58 18.42 6.04
N TYR A 96 -4.66 17.54 6.46
CA TYR A 96 -4.30 17.39 7.87
C TYR A 96 -3.64 18.65 8.45
N ILE A 97 -2.81 19.36 7.68
CA ILE A 97 -2.19 20.63 8.14
C ILE A 97 -3.23 21.74 8.26
N ASP A 98 -4.21 21.78 7.36
CA ASP A 98 -5.27 22.79 7.34
C ASP A 98 -6.23 22.61 8.53
N ASP A 99 -6.61 21.38 8.83
CA ASP A 99 -7.53 21.08 9.93
C ASP A 99 -7.19 19.74 10.64
N PRO A 100 -6.19 19.74 11.55
CA PRO A 100 -5.71 18.52 12.18
C PRO A 100 -6.68 17.90 13.20
N GLU A 101 -7.70 18.63 13.66
CA GLU A 101 -8.69 18.14 14.61
C GLU A 101 -9.88 17.43 13.92
N GLU A 102 -10.16 17.80 12.66
CA GLU A 102 -11.31 17.30 11.90
C GLU A 102 -10.96 16.11 10.98
N VAL A 103 -9.71 15.71 10.94
CA VAL A 103 -9.28 14.58 10.08
C VAL A 103 -8.48 13.54 10.83
N TRP A 104 -8.82 12.31 10.57
CA TRP A 104 -8.02 11.15 10.98
C TRP A 104 -6.93 10.93 9.92
N PHE A 105 -5.67 11.09 10.31
CA PHE A 105 -4.52 11.01 9.44
C PHE A 105 -3.63 9.82 9.77
N VAL A 106 -3.22 9.07 8.75
CA VAL A 106 -2.31 7.92 8.88
C VAL A 106 -1.12 8.10 7.96
N LYS A 107 0.07 8.02 8.55
CA LYS A 107 1.34 7.95 7.83
C LYS A 107 1.91 6.54 7.89
N SER A 108 2.44 6.07 6.78
CA SER A 108 3.16 4.78 6.69
C SER A 108 2.34 3.58 7.18
N PRO A 109 1.17 3.26 6.59
CA PRO A 109 0.35 2.11 7.01
C PRO A 109 1.14 0.80 7.03
N LYS A 110 2.10 0.63 6.11
CA LYS A 110 3.00 -0.55 6.04
C LYS A 110 3.75 -0.81 7.34
N SER A 111 4.09 0.24 8.10
CA SER A 111 4.85 0.12 9.35
C SER A 111 4.15 -0.68 10.44
N PHE A 112 2.83 -0.79 10.39
CA PHE A 112 2.03 -1.46 11.41
C PHE A 112 1.77 -2.95 11.12
N LEU A 113 2.06 -3.42 9.89
CA LEU A 113 1.65 -4.76 9.43
C LEU A 113 2.32 -5.89 10.19
N GLY A 114 3.57 -5.69 10.65
CA GLY A 114 4.33 -6.66 11.43
C GLY A 114 4.17 -6.51 12.95
N ALA A 115 3.21 -5.71 13.43
CA ALA A 115 2.97 -5.57 14.85
C ALA A 115 2.43 -6.89 15.44
N SER A 116 2.98 -7.29 16.59
CA SER A 116 2.52 -8.48 17.30
C SER A 116 1.29 -8.18 18.16
N GLY A 117 0.46 -9.21 18.38
CA GLY A 117 -0.71 -9.13 19.27
C GLY A 117 -1.87 -8.30 18.70
N LEU A 118 -1.93 -8.10 17.41
CA LEU A 118 -3.06 -7.46 16.75
C LEU A 118 -4.32 -8.32 16.90
N LYS A 119 -5.42 -7.68 17.30
CA LYS A 119 -6.73 -8.32 17.30
C LYS A 119 -7.27 -8.44 15.87
N PRO A 120 -8.14 -9.41 15.56
CA PRO A 120 -8.70 -9.58 14.20
C PRO A 120 -9.27 -8.28 13.61
N GLN A 121 -9.98 -7.48 14.40
CA GLN A 121 -10.52 -6.19 13.98
C GLN A 121 -9.44 -5.14 13.62
N GLN A 122 -8.28 -5.20 14.26
CA GLN A 122 -7.16 -4.31 13.93
C GLN A 122 -6.48 -4.76 12.64
N VAL A 123 -6.38 -6.08 12.42
CA VAL A 123 -5.89 -6.65 11.16
C VAL A 123 -6.81 -6.25 10.01
N ALA A 124 -8.14 -6.37 10.17
CA ALA A 124 -9.11 -5.97 9.16
C ALA A 124 -9.02 -4.47 8.84
N LEU A 125 -8.86 -3.60 9.84
CA LEU A 125 -8.64 -2.17 9.61
C LEU A 125 -7.34 -1.89 8.84
N LEU A 126 -6.24 -2.53 9.22
CA LEU A 126 -4.97 -2.38 8.49
C LEU A 126 -5.09 -2.87 7.04
N GLU A 127 -5.85 -3.93 6.81
CA GLU A 127 -6.14 -4.42 5.45
C GLU A 127 -6.93 -3.39 4.64
N ASP A 128 -7.95 -2.75 5.23
CA ASP A 128 -8.70 -1.68 4.57
C ASP A 128 -7.81 -0.48 4.23
N LEU A 129 -6.92 -0.06 5.14
CA LEU A 129 -5.98 1.04 4.88
C LEU A 129 -5.03 0.74 3.72
N VAL A 130 -4.46 -0.46 3.71
CA VAL A 130 -3.57 -0.91 2.63
C VAL A 130 -4.35 -1.04 1.33
N CYS A 131 -5.56 -1.61 1.37
CA CYS A 131 -6.44 -1.73 0.21
C CYS A 131 -6.77 -0.35 -0.40
N ALA A 132 -7.13 0.64 0.43
CA ALA A 132 -7.41 1.99 -0.02
C ALA A 132 -6.21 2.63 -0.73
N MET A 133 -5.00 2.51 -0.14
CA MET A 133 -3.76 2.98 -0.77
C MET A 133 -3.49 2.28 -2.10
N MET A 134 -3.55 0.95 -2.13
CA MET A 134 -3.28 0.16 -3.33
C MET A 134 -4.29 0.42 -4.44
N LEU A 135 -5.57 0.58 -4.09
CA LEU A 135 -6.64 0.91 -5.03
C LEU A 135 -6.39 2.28 -5.67
N HIS A 136 -6.09 3.31 -4.86
CA HIS A 136 -5.77 4.64 -5.37
C HIS A 136 -4.57 4.61 -6.32
N ILE A 137 -3.48 3.97 -5.92
CA ILE A 137 -2.26 3.84 -6.74
C ILE A 137 -2.54 3.10 -8.03
N ARG A 138 -3.31 2.00 -7.98
CA ARG A 138 -3.72 1.26 -9.16
C ARG A 138 -4.55 2.12 -10.12
N GLN A 139 -5.46 2.95 -9.60
CA GLN A 139 -6.26 3.87 -10.41
C GLN A 139 -5.42 4.94 -11.08
N GLN A 140 -4.44 5.53 -10.37
CA GLN A 140 -3.49 6.50 -10.95
C GLN A 140 -2.63 5.86 -12.05
N ALA A 141 -2.16 4.64 -11.84
CA ALA A 141 -1.42 3.89 -12.84
C ALA A 141 -2.30 3.54 -14.07
N GLN A 142 -3.52 3.06 -13.82
CA GLN A 142 -4.46 2.66 -14.87
C GLN A 142 -4.84 3.81 -15.80
N ALA A 143 -4.93 5.03 -15.28
CA ALA A 143 -5.24 6.22 -16.09
C ALA A 143 -4.18 6.53 -17.16
N GLN A 144 -2.97 5.98 -17.04
CA GLN A 144 -1.85 6.20 -17.96
C GLN A 144 -1.60 5.02 -18.91
N LEU A 145 -2.40 3.96 -18.80
CA LEU A 145 -2.18 2.70 -19.52
C LEU A 145 -3.43 2.28 -20.27
N PRO A 146 -3.29 1.84 -21.53
CA PRO A 146 -4.43 1.39 -22.33
C PRO A 146 -4.94 0.00 -21.91
N GLU A 147 -4.07 -0.84 -21.34
CA GLU A 147 -4.41 -2.20 -20.92
C GLU A 147 -4.80 -2.25 -19.45
N ALA A 148 -5.76 -3.12 -19.12
CA ALA A 148 -6.18 -3.31 -17.73
C ALA A 148 -5.03 -3.85 -16.86
N ILE A 149 -4.75 -3.17 -15.74
CA ILE A 149 -3.82 -3.63 -14.72
C ILE A 149 -4.53 -4.67 -13.86
N THR A 150 -4.10 -5.93 -13.97
CA THR A 150 -4.68 -7.05 -13.23
C THR A 150 -3.66 -7.84 -12.42
N GLN A 151 -2.39 -7.59 -12.62
CA GLN A 151 -1.28 -8.37 -12.05
C GLN A 151 -0.23 -7.44 -11.49
N ALA A 152 0.36 -7.78 -10.34
CA ALA A 152 1.41 -6.99 -9.72
C ALA A 152 2.53 -7.86 -9.15
N VAL A 153 3.76 -7.39 -9.32
CA VAL A 153 4.91 -7.81 -8.52
C VAL A 153 5.12 -6.76 -7.44
N ILE A 154 4.84 -7.11 -6.19
CA ILE A 154 4.88 -6.17 -5.06
C ILE A 154 6.17 -6.35 -4.28
N GLY A 155 6.89 -5.25 -4.06
CA GLY A 155 8.07 -5.21 -3.21
C GLY A 155 7.72 -5.49 -1.74
N ARG A 156 8.51 -6.37 -1.11
CA ARG A 156 8.43 -6.60 0.34
C ARG A 156 9.81 -6.58 0.99
N PRO A 157 9.92 -6.11 2.23
CA PRO A 157 11.15 -6.26 2.98
C PRO A 157 11.39 -7.75 3.33
N ILE A 158 12.60 -8.12 3.68
CA ILE A 158 12.89 -9.45 4.23
C ILE A 158 12.14 -9.64 5.53
N ASN A 159 12.21 -8.63 6.41
CA ASN A 159 11.48 -8.61 7.66
C ASN A 159 10.66 -7.33 7.77
N PHE A 160 9.36 -7.47 8.02
CA PHE A 160 8.51 -6.34 8.36
C PHE A 160 8.89 -5.77 9.73
N GLN A 161 8.58 -4.49 9.94
CA GLN A 161 8.79 -3.85 11.23
C GLN A 161 7.97 -4.53 12.32
N GLY A 162 8.60 -4.84 13.45
CA GLY A 162 7.98 -5.51 14.58
C GLY A 162 8.93 -6.47 15.28
N LEU A 163 8.52 -7.01 16.40
CA LEU A 163 9.29 -7.98 17.20
C LEU A 163 8.82 -9.44 16.98
N GLY A 164 7.87 -9.66 16.11
CA GLY A 164 7.13 -10.93 15.99
C GLY A 164 7.77 -12.00 15.10
N GLY A 165 8.96 -11.78 14.52
CA GLY A 165 9.65 -12.78 13.70
C GLY A 165 8.83 -13.29 12.51
N ASP A 166 8.86 -14.62 12.26
CA ASP A 166 8.21 -15.24 11.10
C ASP A 166 6.68 -15.13 11.12
N GLU A 167 6.06 -15.15 12.29
CA GLU A 167 4.59 -14.98 12.42
C GLU A 167 4.16 -13.59 11.98
N ALA A 168 4.90 -12.55 12.40
CA ALA A 168 4.63 -11.18 11.98
C ALA A 168 4.87 -10.97 10.48
N ASN A 169 5.90 -11.61 9.91
CA ASN A 169 6.15 -11.60 8.47
C ASN A 169 5.00 -12.25 7.69
N THR A 170 4.51 -13.38 8.17
CA THR A 170 3.38 -14.10 7.56
C THR A 170 2.10 -13.28 7.64
N GLN A 171 1.81 -12.67 8.79
CA GLN A 171 0.66 -11.77 8.99
C GLN A 171 0.74 -10.58 8.03
N ALA A 172 1.87 -9.88 8.00
CA ALA A 172 2.05 -8.70 7.18
C ALA A 172 1.91 -9.01 5.67
N GLN A 173 2.52 -10.10 5.20
CA GLN A 173 2.39 -10.54 3.82
C GLN A 173 0.95 -10.92 3.49
N GLY A 174 0.26 -11.63 4.40
CA GLY A 174 -1.15 -11.98 4.23
C GLY A 174 -2.06 -10.77 4.11
N ILE A 175 -1.84 -9.72 4.92
CA ILE A 175 -2.57 -8.45 4.82
C ILE A 175 -2.32 -7.79 3.45
N LEU A 176 -1.06 -7.70 2.99
CA LEU A 176 -0.72 -7.12 1.70
C LEU A 176 -1.38 -7.88 0.54
N GLU A 177 -1.37 -9.21 0.59
CA GLU A 177 -1.94 -10.05 -0.46
C GLU A 177 -3.46 -9.88 -0.56
N ARG A 178 -4.17 -9.95 0.57
CA ARG A 178 -5.63 -9.76 0.60
C ARG A 178 -6.01 -8.34 0.18
N ALA A 179 -5.31 -7.33 0.70
CA ALA A 179 -5.54 -5.94 0.33
C ALA A 179 -5.33 -5.70 -1.18
N ALA A 180 -4.28 -6.27 -1.78
CA ALA A 180 -4.01 -6.16 -3.20
C ALA A 180 -5.12 -6.84 -4.04
N LYS A 181 -5.57 -8.04 -3.65
CA LYS A 181 -6.69 -8.72 -4.32
C LYS A 181 -7.97 -7.90 -4.24
N ARG A 182 -8.32 -7.37 -3.08
CA ARG A 182 -9.47 -6.48 -2.89
C ARG A 182 -9.34 -5.17 -3.67
N ALA A 183 -8.12 -4.65 -3.85
CA ALA A 183 -7.85 -3.49 -4.72
C ALA A 183 -7.96 -3.81 -6.22
N GLY A 184 -8.25 -5.07 -6.60
CA GLY A 184 -8.56 -5.50 -7.96
C GLY A 184 -7.38 -6.13 -8.71
N PHE A 185 -6.29 -6.50 -8.04
CA PHE A 185 -5.27 -7.34 -8.63
C PHE A 185 -5.72 -8.82 -8.57
N LYS A 186 -5.66 -9.52 -9.71
CA LYS A 186 -6.02 -10.93 -9.80
C LYS A 186 -4.85 -11.82 -9.36
N ASP A 187 -3.65 -11.47 -9.82
CA ASP A 187 -2.43 -12.19 -9.52
C ASP A 187 -1.43 -11.27 -8.84
N VAL A 188 -0.91 -11.71 -7.70
CA VAL A 188 0.05 -10.97 -6.88
C VAL A 188 1.24 -11.86 -6.59
N VAL A 189 2.42 -11.37 -6.92
CA VAL A 189 3.70 -11.99 -6.61
C VAL A 189 4.51 -11.05 -5.74
N PHE A 190 5.21 -11.57 -4.74
CA PHE A 190 6.09 -10.77 -3.90
C PHE A 190 7.55 -10.96 -4.29
N GLN A 191 8.27 -9.86 -4.36
CA GLN A 191 9.71 -9.82 -4.57
C GLN A 191 10.38 -9.13 -3.38
N TYR A 192 11.48 -9.68 -2.91
CA TYR A 192 12.28 -9.02 -1.88
C TYR A 192 12.89 -7.73 -2.43
N GLU A 193 12.66 -6.60 -1.74
CA GLU A 193 13.14 -5.27 -2.14
C GLU A 193 14.66 -5.23 -2.42
N PRO A 194 15.54 -5.78 -1.54
CA PRO A 194 16.97 -5.78 -1.83
C PRO A 194 17.35 -6.66 -3.02
N VAL A 195 16.61 -7.73 -3.30
CA VAL A 195 16.84 -8.56 -4.50
C VAL A 195 16.42 -7.78 -5.75
N ALA A 196 15.28 -7.09 -5.71
CA ALA A 196 14.82 -6.26 -6.82
C ALA A 196 15.82 -5.15 -7.15
N ALA A 197 16.37 -4.48 -6.12
CA ALA A 197 17.42 -3.48 -6.30
C ALA A 197 18.72 -4.07 -6.89
N GLY A 198 19.08 -5.29 -6.47
CA GLY A 198 20.21 -6.03 -7.03
C GLY A 198 20.03 -6.34 -8.52
N LEU A 199 18.85 -6.82 -8.90
CA LEU A 199 18.50 -7.13 -10.30
C LEU A 199 18.50 -5.87 -11.20
N ASP A 200 18.03 -4.73 -10.70
CA ASP A 200 18.05 -3.47 -11.43
C ASP A 200 19.49 -3.02 -11.69
N TYR A 201 20.36 -3.15 -10.70
CA TYR A 201 21.79 -2.86 -10.86
C TYR A 201 22.48 -3.85 -11.80
N GLU A 202 22.20 -5.16 -11.68
CA GLU A 202 22.75 -6.23 -12.54
C GLU A 202 22.49 -5.94 -14.02
N ALA A 203 21.32 -5.42 -14.37
CA ALA A 203 20.97 -5.05 -15.74
C ALA A 203 21.91 -3.98 -16.35
N THR A 204 22.70 -3.29 -15.54
CA THR A 204 23.67 -2.27 -15.97
C THR A 204 25.10 -2.82 -16.13
N LEU A 205 25.37 -4.04 -15.63
CA LEU A 205 26.71 -4.63 -15.63
C LEU A 205 27.05 -5.27 -16.99
N GLN A 206 28.32 -5.20 -17.36
CA GLN A 206 28.88 -5.88 -18.54
C GLN A 206 29.74 -7.10 -18.17
N GLU A 207 29.98 -7.30 -16.91
CA GLU A 207 30.77 -8.40 -16.35
C GLU A 207 30.22 -8.84 -14.99
N GLU A 208 30.52 -10.06 -14.59
CA GLU A 208 30.14 -10.60 -13.27
C GLU A 208 30.83 -9.82 -12.15
N LYS A 209 30.05 -9.28 -11.18
CA LYS A 209 30.55 -8.53 -10.03
C LYS A 209 29.82 -8.97 -8.75
N ARG A 210 30.56 -8.97 -7.65
CA ARG A 210 29.94 -9.08 -6.33
C ARG A 210 29.38 -7.72 -5.94
N VAL A 211 28.10 -7.68 -5.60
CA VAL A 211 27.39 -6.46 -5.26
C VAL A 211 26.89 -6.54 -3.83
N LEU A 212 27.11 -5.47 -3.07
CA LEU A 212 26.52 -5.27 -1.76
C LEU A 212 25.34 -4.30 -1.91
N VAL A 213 24.14 -4.80 -1.65
CA VAL A 213 22.93 -3.95 -1.62
C VAL A 213 22.69 -3.48 -0.19
N VAL A 214 22.64 -2.16 -0.02
CA VAL A 214 22.35 -1.51 1.26
C VAL A 214 21.06 -0.72 1.09
N ASP A 215 19.98 -1.20 1.72
CA ASP A 215 18.69 -0.54 1.70
C ASP A 215 18.46 0.23 3.02
N ILE A 216 18.26 1.55 2.90
CA ILE A 216 18.00 2.45 4.02
C ILE A 216 16.68 3.19 3.72
N GLY A 217 15.57 2.58 4.12
CA GLY A 217 14.23 3.14 3.92
C GLY A 217 13.71 3.93 5.14
N GLY A 218 12.57 4.61 4.95
CA GLY A 218 11.93 5.44 5.98
C GLY A 218 11.44 4.70 7.24
N GLY A 219 11.55 3.40 7.27
CA GLY A 219 11.14 2.55 8.39
C GLY A 219 11.92 1.24 8.46
N THR A 220 12.96 1.10 7.66
CA THR A 220 13.68 -0.16 7.48
C THR A 220 14.95 -0.19 8.31
N ARG A 221 15.18 -1.31 8.99
CA ARG A 221 16.51 -1.64 9.50
C ARG A 221 17.42 -1.91 8.31
N LEU A 222 18.66 -1.48 8.42
CA LEU A 222 19.71 -1.76 7.44
C LEU A 222 19.71 -3.25 7.07
N THR A 223 19.44 -3.57 5.83
CA THR A 223 19.52 -4.92 5.31
C THR A 223 20.66 -4.97 4.29
N VAL A 224 21.61 -5.83 4.53
CA VAL A 224 22.83 -5.98 3.71
C VAL A 224 22.77 -7.33 3.01
N HIS A 225 22.82 -7.34 1.68
CA HIS A 225 22.88 -8.54 0.87
C HIS A 225 24.12 -8.52 -0.03
N CYS A 226 24.79 -9.67 -0.11
CA CYS A 226 25.82 -9.93 -1.13
C CYS A 226 25.19 -10.84 -2.21
N CYS A 227 25.17 -10.39 -3.45
CA CYS A 227 24.87 -11.18 -4.62
C CYS A 227 26.18 -11.57 -5.33
#